data_c9c2df217f269811ebd471d103245769
#
_entry.id   c9c2df217f269811ebd471d103245769
#
_cell.length_a   1.000
_cell.length_b   1.000
_cell.length_c   1.000
_cell.angle_alpha   90.00
_cell.angle_beta   90.00
_cell.angle_gamma   90.00
#
_symmetry.space_group_name_H-M   'P 1'
#
loop_
_entity.id
_entity.type
_entity.pdbx_description
1 polymer ?
#
loop_
_entity_poly.entity_id
_entity_poly.type
_entity_poly.pdbx_seq_one_letter_code
_entity_poly.pdbx_strand_id
1 'polypeptide(L)'
;DRILQTVLQTYPASWKVFRESMITWLLDKMWIADTLVSHLDIPRSRVIFSDHHLSHAASAFLCSPFEEAAILTVDGVGEWTTASYGVGRGSDIRLTRRLDFPHSIGLLYSAFTAFLGFQVNEGEYKVMGMAPYGVPRYVDKVWKVVRQNPDGSIALDMRYFCFHHSTNQSYSRRFVELFGPPRPPDDLFFTDATGFPKYFGEPPANSRELSQRNQHYADIAA
;
A
#
# COMPACT_ATOMS: atom_id res chain seq x y z
N ASP A 1 8.73 -6.79 -17.23
CA ASP A 1 9.49 -5.56 -17.47
C ASP A 1 9.76 -4.76 -16.20
N ARG A 2 8.75 -4.49 -15.34
CA ARG A 2 8.92 -3.76 -14.07
C ARG A 2 10.01 -4.37 -13.17
N ILE A 3 9.97 -5.69 -12.95
CA ILE A 3 10.95 -6.39 -12.11
C ILE A 3 12.36 -6.18 -12.65
N LEU A 4 12.57 -6.39 -13.94
CA LEU A 4 13.87 -6.21 -14.58
C LEU A 4 14.37 -4.76 -14.49
N GLN A 5 13.53 -3.78 -14.79
CA GLN A 5 13.92 -2.36 -14.72
C GLN A 5 14.23 -1.93 -13.29
N THR A 6 13.41 -2.34 -12.31
CA THR A 6 13.66 -2.04 -10.90
C THR A 6 14.98 -2.63 -10.44
N VAL A 7 15.26 -3.88 -10.82
CA VAL A 7 16.51 -4.55 -10.46
C VAL A 7 17.71 -3.88 -11.08
N LEU A 8 17.67 -3.52 -12.37
CA LEU A 8 18.76 -2.82 -13.03
C LEU A 8 19.09 -1.47 -12.37
N GLN A 9 18.06 -0.76 -11.88
CA GLN A 9 18.23 0.54 -11.21
C GLN A 9 18.74 0.43 -9.76
N THR A 10 18.49 -0.68 -9.09
CA THR A 10 18.73 -0.84 -7.65
C THR A 10 19.72 -1.96 -7.31
N TYR A 11 20.36 -2.58 -8.32
CA TYR A 11 21.39 -3.59 -8.10
C TYR A 11 22.56 -3.02 -7.30
N PRO A 12 23.20 -3.78 -6.38
CA PRO A 12 22.90 -5.19 -6.02
C PRO A 12 21.81 -5.36 -4.94
N ALA A 13 21.26 -4.29 -4.38
CA ALA A 13 20.32 -4.34 -3.25
C ALA A 13 19.04 -5.17 -3.57
N SER A 14 18.59 -5.15 -4.82
CA SER A 14 17.37 -5.84 -5.28
C SER A 14 17.58 -7.27 -5.76
N TRP A 15 18.80 -7.85 -5.64
CA TRP A 15 19.05 -9.21 -6.14
C TRP A 15 18.13 -10.27 -5.53
N LYS A 16 17.82 -10.16 -4.23
CA LYS A 16 16.90 -11.06 -3.55
C LYS A 16 15.49 -10.95 -4.13
N VAL A 17 15.01 -9.71 -4.32
CA VAL A 17 13.70 -9.43 -4.94
C VAL A 17 13.60 -10.03 -6.34
N PHE A 18 14.66 -9.86 -7.14
CA PHE A 18 14.73 -10.43 -8.48
C PHE A 18 14.58 -11.95 -8.45
N ARG A 19 15.40 -12.63 -7.66
CA ARG A 19 15.39 -14.09 -7.57
C ARG A 19 14.03 -14.63 -7.14
N GLU A 20 13.45 -14.07 -6.08
CA GLU A 20 12.15 -14.50 -5.56
C GLU A 20 11.03 -14.23 -6.58
N SER A 21 11.04 -13.07 -7.22
CA SER A 21 10.06 -12.74 -8.26
C SER A 21 10.19 -13.64 -9.49
N MET A 22 11.41 -13.94 -9.94
CA MET A 22 11.62 -14.80 -11.10
C MET A 22 11.18 -16.26 -10.84
N ILE A 23 11.43 -16.79 -9.63
CA ILE A 23 10.95 -18.11 -9.24
C ILE A 23 9.42 -18.16 -9.31
N THR A 24 8.74 -17.22 -8.64
CA THR A 24 7.27 -17.15 -8.66
C THR A 24 6.72 -16.97 -10.08
N TRP A 25 7.39 -16.16 -10.89
CA TRP A 25 6.96 -15.92 -12.27
C TRP A 25 7.07 -17.14 -13.15
N LEU A 26 8.21 -17.84 -13.10
CA LEU A 26 8.47 -19.04 -13.91
C LEU A 26 7.67 -20.26 -13.47
N LEU A 27 7.43 -20.41 -12.17
CA LEU A 27 6.71 -21.59 -11.65
C LEU A 27 5.18 -21.43 -11.72
N ASP A 28 4.66 -20.22 -11.49
CA ASP A 28 3.22 -20.03 -11.32
C ASP A 28 2.62 -19.09 -12.37
N LYS A 29 3.12 -17.85 -12.47
CA LYS A 29 2.42 -16.78 -13.19
C LYS A 29 2.42 -16.95 -14.71
N MET A 30 3.46 -17.54 -15.29
CA MET A 30 3.51 -17.79 -16.73
C MET A 30 2.44 -18.78 -17.18
N TRP A 31 1.99 -19.66 -16.29
CA TRP A 31 1.11 -20.78 -16.61
C TRP A 31 -0.35 -20.54 -16.24
N ILE A 32 -0.72 -19.32 -15.79
CA ILE A 32 -2.08 -19.00 -15.35
C ILE A 32 -3.11 -19.32 -16.43
N ALA A 33 -2.86 -18.97 -17.70
CA ALA A 33 -3.79 -19.24 -18.77
C ALA A 33 -3.97 -20.74 -19.02
N ASP A 34 -2.88 -21.52 -18.99
CA ASP A 34 -2.94 -22.98 -19.21
C ASP A 34 -3.59 -23.68 -18.02
N THR A 35 -3.35 -23.18 -16.81
CA THR A 35 -4.04 -23.63 -15.58
C THR A 35 -5.55 -23.40 -15.68
N LEU A 36 -5.99 -22.20 -16.11
CA LEU A 36 -7.41 -21.91 -16.29
C LEU A 36 -8.05 -22.79 -17.37
N VAL A 37 -7.39 -22.95 -18.52
CA VAL A 37 -7.84 -23.82 -19.61
C VAL A 37 -8.03 -25.24 -19.10
N SER A 38 -7.05 -25.79 -18.37
CA SER A 38 -7.09 -27.16 -17.86
C SER A 38 -8.14 -27.36 -16.77
N HIS A 39 -8.30 -26.42 -15.84
CA HIS A 39 -9.24 -26.55 -14.73
C HIS A 39 -10.70 -26.33 -15.13
N LEU A 40 -10.94 -25.44 -16.09
CA LEU A 40 -12.30 -25.07 -16.51
C LEU A 40 -12.75 -25.80 -17.77
N ASP A 41 -11.87 -26.62 -18.37
CA ASP A 41 -12.12 -27.33 -19.64
C ASP A 41 -12.65 -26.38 -20.75
N ILE A 42 -11.99 -25.23 -20.90
CA ILE A 42 -12.36 -24.22 -21.89
C ILE A 42 -11.23 -24.00 -22.90
N PRO A 43 -11.56 -23.66 -24.17
CA PRO A 43 -10.51 -23.32 -25.13
C PRO A 43 -9.78 -22.04 -24.74
N ARG A 44 -8.46 -21.96 -25.00
CA ARG A 44 -7.61 -20.82 -24.69
C ARG A 44 -8.13 -19.48 -25.25
N SER A 45 -8.85 -19.53 -26.40
CA SER A 45 -9.48 -18.35 -26.99
C SER A 45 -10.56 -17.71 -26.13
N ARG A 46 -11.03 -18.40 -25.09
CA ARG A 46 -11.98 -17.86 -24.10
C ARG A 46 -11.29 -17.19 -22.90
N VAL A 47 -9.98 -17.31 -22.76
CA VAL A 47 -9.21 -16.66 -21.70
C VAL A 47 -8.74 -15.29 -22.19
N ILE A 48 -9.29 -14.24 -21.60
CA ILE A 48 -8.98 -12.84 -21.93
C ILE A 48 -8.36 -12.21 -20.70
N PHE A 49 -7.27 -11.49 -20.88
CA PHE A 49 -6.64 -10.70 -19.82
C PHE A 49 -6.98 -9.23 -20.04
N SER A 50 -7.31 -8.54 -18.97
CA SER A 50 -7.58 -7.09 -18.94
C SER A 50 -6.46 -6.38 -18.20
N ASP A 51 -6.20 -5.13 -18.56
CA ASP A 51 -5.34 -4.24 -17.78
C ASP A 51 -5.87 -4.09 -16.34
N HIS A 52 -4.97 -4.08 -15.36
CA HIS A 52 -5.31 -4.08 -13.94
C HIS A 52 -6.15 -2.86 -13.54
N HIS A 53 -5.68 -1.65 -13.88
CA HIS A 53 -6.39 -0.42 -13.55
C HIS A 53 -7.67 -0.22 -14.37
N LEU A 54 -7.72 -0.74 -15.60
CA LEU A 54 -8.96 -0.78 -16.37
C LEU A 54 -9.99 -1.69 -15.71
N SER A 55 -9.57 -2.82 -15.14
CA SER A 55 -10.46 -3.73 -14.39
C SER A 55 -11.03 -3.06 -13.14
N HIS A 56 -10.20 -2.31 -12.38
CA HIS A 56 -10.68 -1.50 -11.26
C HIS A 56 -11.68 -0.44 -11.70
N ALA A 57 -11.37 0.30 -12.75
CA ALA A 57 -12.25 1.32 -13.31
C ALA A 57 -13.59 0.75 -13.77
N ALA A 58 -13.56 -0.38 -14.48
CA ALA A 58 -14.76 -1.06 -14.97
C ALA A 58 -15.63 -1.60 -13.83
N SER A 59 -15.05 -2.21 -12.81
CA SER A 59 -15.77 -2.74 -11.66
C SER A 59 -16.55 -1.67 -10.88
N ALA A 60 -16.00 -0.45 -10.81
CA ALA A 60 -16.65 0.67 -10.15
C ALA A 60 -17.67 1.38 -11.06
N PHE A 61 -17.24 1.77 -12.25
CA PHE A 61 -18.06 2.61 -13.14
C PHE A 61 -19.22 1.86 -13.78
N LEU A 62 -19.00 0.67 -14.35
CA LEU A 62 -20.06 -0.07 -15.05
C LEU A 62 -21.15 -0.62 -14.11
N CYS A 63 -20.85 -0.72 -12.80
CA CYS A 63 -21.83 -1.10 -11.77
C CYS A 63 -22.46 0.11 -11.07
N SER A 64 -22.08 1.33 -11.45
CA SER A 64 -22.61 2.57 -10.88
C SER A 64 -23.88 3.05 -11.63
N PRO A 65 -24.69 3.93 -11.03
CA PRO A 65 -25.86 4.52 -11.69
C PRO A 65 -25.50 5.70 -12.63
N PHE A 66 -24.20 6.00 -12.82
CA PHE A 66 -23.78 7.20 -13.56
C PHE A 66 -23.62 6.91 -15.05
N GLU A 67 -24.23 7.72 -15.91
CA GLU A 67 -24.01 7.71 -17.36
C GLU A 67 -22.67 8.30 -17.74
N GLU A 68 -22.18 9.28 -16.96
CA GLU A 68 -20.85 9.89 -17.10
C GLU A 68 -20.27 10.16 -15.72
N ALA A 69 -18.99 9.79 -15.51
CA ALA A 69 -18.28 10.05 -14.27
C ALA A 69 -16.78 10.21 -14.47
N ALA A 70 -16.15 11.00 -13.58
CA ALA A 70 -14.71 10.92 -13.36
C ALA A 70 -14.39 9.61 -12.64
N ILE A 71 -13.30 8.95 -13.05
CA ILE A 71 -12.84 7.69 -12.48
C ILE A 71 -11.46 7.92 -11.88
N LEU A 72 -11.27 7.51 -10.64
CA LEU A 72 -9.98 7.44 -9.96
C LEU A 72 -9.75 6.01 -9.47
N THR A 73 -8.61 5.44 -9.81
CA THR A 73 -8.15 4.16 -9.25
C THR A 73 -6.88 4.38 -8.45
N VAL A 74 -6.80 3.81 -7.25
CA VAL A 74 -5.62 3.88 -6.37
C VAL A 74 -5.34 2.48 -5.86
N ASP A 75 -4.09 2.03 -6.03
CA ASP A 75 -3.65 0.69 -5.67
C ASP A 75 -2.25 0.73 -5.03
N GLY A 76 -1.80 -0.38 -4.47
CA GLY A 76 -0.42 -0.59 -4.12
C GLY A 76 0.45 -0.56 -5.37
N VAL A 77 0.30 -1.56 -6.21
CA VAL A 77 0.88 -1.60 -7.55
C VAL A 77 0.17 -2.65 -8.43
N GLY A 78 -0.48 -2.19 -9.48
CA GLY A 78 -1.08 -3.02 -10.53
C GLY A 78 -0.20 -3.01 -11.79
N GLU A 79 0.60 -4.05 -11.98
CA GLU A 79 1.61 -4.11 -13.02
C GLU A 79 2.69 -3.01 -12.87
N TRP A 80 2.55 -1.87 -13.54
CA TRP A 80 3.36 -0.67 -13.37
C TRP A 80 2.63 0.44 -12.62
N THR A 81 1.36 0.58 -12.95
CA THR A 81 0.52 1.67 -12.51
C THR A 81 0.14 1.51 -11.05
N THR A 82 0.19 2.57 -10.30
CA THR A 82 -0.17 2.63 -8.88
C THR A 82 -1.42 3.47 -8.64
N ALA A 83 -1.70 4.41 -9.54
CA ALA A 83 -2.94 5.15 -9.59
C ALA A 83 -3.24 5.57 -11.02
N SER A 84 -4.52 5.68 -11.37
CA SER A 84 -4.92 6.23 -12.66
C SER A 84 -6.20 7.04 -12.52
N TYR A 85 -6.40 7.99 -13.43
CA TYR A 85 -7.66 8.68 -13.55
C TYR A 85 -8.07 8.92 -14.99
N GLY A 86 -9.36 9.04 -15.20
CA GLY A 86 -9.98 9.20 -16.48
C GLY A 86 -11.45 9.50 -16.40
N VAL A 87 -12.16 9.17 -17.44
CA VAL A 87 -13.58 9.42 -17.60
C VAL A 87 -14.28 8.15 -18.12
N GLY A 88 -15.43 7.84 -17.55
CA GLY A 88 -16.39 6.86 -18.07
C GLY A 88 -17.57 7.55 -18.70
N ARG A 89 -18.05 7.07 -19.85
CA ARG A 89 -19.26 7.52 -20.54
C ARG A 89 -20.00 6.34 -21.15
N GLY A 90 -21.21 6.04 -20.70
CA GLY A 90 -21.95 4.85 -21.11
C GLY A 90 -21.15 3.57 -20.82
N SER A 91 -20.67 2.88 -21.85
CA SER A 91 -19.82 1.70 -21.74
C SER A 91 -18.33 1.96 -22.04
N ASP A 92 -17.97 3.20 -22.40
CA ASP A 92 -16.59 3.56 -22.73
C ASP A 92 -15.85 4.09 -21.51
N ILE A 93 -14.65 3.56 -21.25
CA ILE A 93 -13.77 3.97 -20.16
C ILE A 93 -12.43 4.39 -20.74
N ARG A 94 -12.00 5.62 -20.42
CA ARG A 94 -10.72 6.17 -20.86
C ARG A 94 -9.89 6.62 -19.68
N LEU A 95 -8.86 5.86 -19.36
CA LEU A 95 -7.82 6.27 -18.40
C LEU A 95 -6.85 7.19 -19.12
N THR A 96 -6.79 8.46 -18.72
CA THR A 96 -6.07 9.52 -19.43
C THR A 96 -4.71 9.82 -18.81
N ARG A 97 -4.55 9.54 -17.51
CA ARG A 97 -3.29 9.71 -16.78
C ARG A 97 -3.07 8.61 -15.80
N ARG A 98 -1.81 8.35 -15.48
CA ARG A 98 -1.40 7.33 -14.51
C ARG A 98 -0.20 7.80 -13.69
N LEU A 99 -0.09 7.25 -12.51
CA LEU A 99 1.09 7.27 -11.66
C LEU A 99 1.70 5.89 -11.67
N ASP A 100 2.99 5.80 -11.87
CA ASP A 100 3.70 4.53 -11.97
C ASP A 100 4.60 4.28 -10.75
N PHE A 101 4.84 3.01 -10.47
CA PHE A 101 5.82 2.55 -9.50
C PHE A 101 7.20 3.19 -9.75
N PRO A 102 7.95 3.62 -8.70
CA PRO A 102 7.73 3.32 -7.28
C PRO A 102 6.83 4.31 -6.52
N HIS A 103 6.31 5.34 -7.18
CA HIS A 103 5.45 6.32 -6.54
C HIS A 103 4.04 5.75 -6.38
N SER A 104 3.60 5.53 -5.12
CA SER A 104 2.33 4.89 -4.82
C SER A 104 1.77 5.37 -3.49
N ILE A 105 0.51 5.81 -3.48
CA ILE A 105 -0.23 6.12 -2.25
C ILE A 105 -0.50 4.83 -1.47
N GLY A 106 -0.85 3.74 -2.16
CA GLY A 106 -1.09 2.45 -1.50
C GLY A 106 0.16 1.91 -0.80
N LEU A 107 1.34 1.94 -1.47
CA LEU A 107 2.59 1.52 -0.84
C LEU A 107 3.07 2.48 0.27
N LEU A 108 2.78 3.78 0.16
CA LEU A 108 2.98 4.74 1.25
C LEU A 108 2.16 4.31 2.48
N TYR A 109 0.87 4.03 2.29
CA TYR A 109 -0.01 3.57 3.35
C TYR A 109 0.47 2.25 3.95
N SER A 110 0.86 1.29 3.13
CA SER A 110 1.44 0.01 3.57
C SER A 110 2.74 0.19 4.36
N ALA A 111 3.58 1.16 4.01
CA ALA A 111 4.79 1.45 4.78
C ALA A 111 4.47 1.98 6.19
N PHE A 112 3.47 2.86 6.32
CA PHE A 112 2.97 3.30 7.63
C PHE A 112 2.29 2.16 8.39
N THR A 113 1.53 1.29 7.71
CA THR A 113 0.93 0.08 8.30
C THR A 113 1.99 -0.80 8.96
N ALA A 114 3.08 -1.10 8.23
CA ALA A 114 4.20 -1.86 8.77
C ALA A 114 4.91 -1.13 9.93
N PHE A 115 5.10 0.20 9.82
CA PHE A 115 5.72 1.01 10.87
C PHE A 115 4.89 1.03 12.16
N LEU A 116 3.57 1.04 12.04
CA LEU A 116 2.63 0.98 13.15
C LEU A 116 2.43 -0.45 13.70
N GLY A 117 3.25 -1.42 13.26
CA GLY A 117 3.28 -2.78 13.78
C GLY A 117 2.14 -3.67 13.28
N PHE A 118 1.50 -3.30 12.17
CA PHE A 118 0.44 -4.11 11.57
C PHE A 118 0.95 -4.86 10.33
N GLN A 119 0.35 -6.00 10.05
CA GLN A 119 0.66 -6.79 8.87
C GLN A 119 0.18 -6.09 7.61
N VAL A 120 1.06 -5.89 6.66
CA VAL A 120 0.74 -5.30 5.34
C VAL A 120 -0.20 -6.21 4.56
N ASN A 121 -1.12 -5.64 3.83
CA ASN A 121 -2.24 -6.26 3.09
C ASN A 121 -3.35 -6.86 3.94
N GLU A 122 -3.23 -6.79 5.28
CA GLU A 122 -4.25 -7.29 6.21
C GLU A 122 -4.53 -6.32 7.36
N GLY A 123 -3.68 -5.33 7.56
CA GLY A 123 -3.72 -4.45 8.73
C GLY A 123 -3.99 -2.97 8.43
N GLU A 124 -4.17 -2.60 7.18
CA GLU A 124 -4.43 -1.21 6.77
C GLU A 124 -5.67 -0.64 7.46
N TYR A 125 -6.74 -1.44 7.62
CA TYR A 125 -7.95 -1.02 8.33
C TYR A 125 -7.69 -0.75 9.84
N LYS A 126 -6.66 -1.38 10.43
CA LYS A 126 -6.29 -1.12 11.83
C LYS A 126 -5.65 0.26 12.01
N VAL A 127 -4.93 0.74 10.99
CA VAL A 127 -4.42 2.12 10.96
C VAL A 127 -5.59 3.09 10.92
N MET A 128 -6.62 2.83 10.09
CA MET A 128 -7.86 3.61 10.07
C MET A 128 -8.56 3.61 11.43
N GLY A 129 -8.59 2.46 12.11
CA GLY A 129 -9.15 2.32 13.47
C GLY A 129 -8.32 3.03 14.55
N MET A 130 -7.01 3.20 14.35
CA MET A 130 -6.11 3.89 15.28
C MET A 130 -6.17 5.43 15.13
N ALA A 131 -6.34 5.93 13.91
CA ALA A 131 -6.31 7.35 13.57
C ALA A 131 -7.25 8.23 14.40
N PRO A 132 -8.52 7.85 14.72
CA PRO A 132 -9.43 8.67 15.52
C PRO A 132 -8.97 8.94 16.96
N TYR A 133 -8.00 8.19 17.47
CA TYR A 133 -7.43 8.39 18.80
C TYR A 133 -6.23 9.33 18.79
N GLY A 134 -5.79 9.75 17.61
CA GLY A 134 -4.66 10.65 17.39
C GLY A 134 -5.07 12.08 17.09
N VAL A 135 -4.05 12.95 17.10
CA VAL A 135 -4.12 14.33 16.61
C VAL A 135 -3.10 14.45 15.47
N PRO A 136 -3.42 15.05 14.31
CA PRO A 136 -2.56 15.09 13.13
C PRO A 136 -1.35 16.02 13.31
N ARG A 137 -0.44 15.66 14.21
CA ARG A 137 0.76 16.44 14.57
C ARG A 137 1.91 16.23 13.59
N TYR A 138 1.85 15.20 12.77
CA TYR A 138 2.96 14.78 11.91
C TYR A 138 2.77 15.13 10.44
N VAL A 139 1.77 15.94 10.10
CA VAL A 139 1.46 16.37 8.72
C VAL A 139 2.70 16.94 8.03
N ASP A 140 3.45 17.84 8.70
CA ASP A 140 4.68 18.42 8.14
C ASP A 140 5.79 17.38 7.90
N LYS A 141 5.83 16.30 8.70
CA LYS A 141 6.77 15.20 8.50
C LYS A 141 6.33 14.30 7.34
N VAL A 142 5.02 14.09 7.16
CA VAL A 142 4.47 13.34 6.02
C VAL A 142 4.81 14.07 4.72
N TRP A 143 4.70 15.41 4.67
CA TRP A 143 5.10 16.21 3.51
C TRP A 143 6.61 16.19 3.20
N LYS A 144 7.45 15.67 4.09
CA LYS A 144 8.86 15.40 3.78
C LYS A 144 9.07 14.10 3.02
N VAL A 145 8.18 13.13 3.16
CA VAL A 145 8.27 11.83 2.50
C VAL A 145 7.41 11.72 1.24
N VAL A 146 6.41 12.60 1.09
CA VAL A 146 5.56 12.71 -0.10
C VAL A 146 5.53 14.15 -0.58
N ARG A 147 5.57 14.36 -1.89
CA ARG A 147 5.45 15.66 -2.54
C ARG A 147 4.32 15.63 -3.54
N GLN A 148 3.48 16.64 -3.53
CA GLN A 148 2.51 16.91 -4.57
C GLN A 148 3.15 17.74 -5.69
N ASN A 149 2.95 17.32 -6.92
CA ASN A 149 3.38 18.06 -8.11
C ASN A 149 2.29 19.02 -8.60
N PRO A 150 2.63 20.06 -9.39
CA PRO A 150 1.65 21.02 -9.90
C PRO A 150 0.54 20.43 -10.77
N ASP A 151 0.78 19.27 -11.38
CA ASP A 151 -0.20 18.55 -12.21
C ASP A 151 -1.15 17.65 -11.37
N GLY A 152 -1.06 17.70 -10.05
CA GLY A 152 -1.84 16.89 -9.11
C GLY A 152 -1.29 15.49 -8.85
N SER A 153 -0.25 15.08 -9.55
CA SER A 153 0.44 13.83 -9.26
C SER A 153 1.24 13.92 -7.96
N ILE A 154 1.64 12.77 -7.41
CA ILE A 154 2.51 12.70 -6.24
C ILE A 154 3.86 12.07 -6.57
N ALA A 155 4.87 12.42 -5.78
CA ALA A 155 6.17 11.74 -5.79
C ALA A 155 6.59 11.41 -4.37
N LEU A 156 6.98 10.16 -4.13
CA LEU A 156 7.57 9.73 -2.87
C LEU A 156 9.07 10.03 -2.87
N ASP A 157 9.60 10.46 -1.73
CA ASP A 157 11.05 10.51 -1.54
C ASP A 157 11.56 9.11 -1.20
N MET A 158 12.07 8.42 -2.21
CA MET A 158 12.49 7.03 -2.10
C MET A 158 13.66 6.78 -1.13
N ARG A 159 14.27 7.83 -0.57
CA ARG A 159 15.28 7.70 0.50
C ARG A 159 14.66 7.21 1.82
N TYR A 160 13.35 7.37 1.98
CA TYR A 160 12.61 6.92 3.17
C TYR A 160 12.01 5.52 3.03
N PHE A 161 12.00 4.94 1.82
CA PHE A 161 11.31 3.67 1.53
C PHE A 161 12.25 2.62 0.98
N CYS A 162 11.93 1.34 1.27
CA CYS A 162 12.72 0.18 0.83
C CYS A 162 11.93 -0.81 -0.03
N PHE A 163 10.60 -0.67 -0.15
CA PHE A 163 9.73 -1.62 -0.82
C PHE A 163 10.07 -1.83 -2.32
N HIS A 164 10.80 -0.90 -2.94
CA HIS A 164 11.21 -1.02 -4.35
C HIS A 164 12.44 -1.94 -4.55
N HIS A 165 13.15 -2.28 -3.48
CA HIS A 165 14.33 -3.14 -3.54
C HIS A 165 14.42 -4.18 -2.41
N SER A 166 13.45 -4.23 -1.51
CA SER A 166 13.39 -5.17 -0.39
C SER A 166 12.03 -5.86 -0.31
N THR A 167 12.04 -7.16 -0.04
CA THR A 167 10.81 -7.96 0.23
C THR A 167 10.44 -7.95 1.71
N ASN A 168 11.36 -7.55 2.61
CA ASN A 168 11.20 -7.69 4.05
C ASN A 168 11.04 -6.34 4.78
N GLN A 169 11.34 -5.23 4.09
CA GLN A 169 11.30 -3.89 4.68
C GLN A 169 10.58 -2.93 3.76
N SER A 170 9.58 -2.24 4.29
CA SER A 170 8.83 -1.22 3.55
C SER A 170 9.45 0.16 3.69
N TYR A 171 10.12 0.45 4.81
CA TYR A 171 10.70 1.76 5.13
C TYR A 171 12.17 1.66 5.53
N SER A 172 12.90 2.77 5.39
CA SER A 172 14.32 2.88 5.67
C SER A 172 14.61 3.37 7.11
N ARG A 173 15.91 3.35 7.49
CA ARG A 173 16.36 3.96 8.74
C ARG A 173 16.03 5.46 8.84
N ARG A 174 16.09 6.20 7.71
CA ARG A 174 15.71 7.63 7.67
C ARG A 174 14.25 7.86 8.02
N PHE A 175 13.37 6.94 7.68
CA PHE A 175 11.97 6.99 8.08
C PHE A 175 11.84 6.87 9.60
N VAL A 176 12.58 5.93 10.20
CA VAL A 176 12.64 5.77 11.67
C VAL A 176 13.23 7.01 12.35
N GLU A 177 14.28 7.61 11.80
CA GLU A 177 14.85 8.87 12.33
C GLU A 177 13.85 10.04 12.27
N LEU A 178 12.94 10.03 11.29
CA LEU A 178 11.92 11.07 11.13
C LEU A 178 10.71 10.88 12.06
N PHE A 179 10.20 9.65 12.17
CA PHE A 179 8.94 9.36 12.87
C PHE A 179 9.13 8.77 14.27
N GLY A 180 10.35 8.36 14.64
CA GLY A 180 10.65 7.66 15.90
C GLY A 180 10.72 6.15 15.72
N PRO A 181 10.83 5.37 16.81
CA PRO A 181 10.88 3.92 16.74
C PRO A 181 9.55 3.33 16.24
N PRO A 182 9.60 2.24 15.43
CA PRO A 182 8.39 1.56 14.99
C PRO A 182 7.65 0.92 16.17
N ARG A 183 6.34 0.78 16.04
CA ARG A 183 5.54 0.09 17.04
C ARG A 183 5.79 -1.43 16.95
N PRO A 184 6.08 -2.11 18.08
CA PRO A 184 6.14 -3.56 18.11
C PRO A 184 4.79 -4.19 17.72
N PRO A 185 4.77 -5.26 16.90
CA PRO A 185 3.52 -5.87 16.41
C PRO A 185 2.57 -6.35 17.51
N ASP A 186 3.11 -6.89 18.57
CA ASP A 186 2.33 -7.54 19.65
C ASP A 186 1.96 -6.60 20.81
N ASP A 187 2.33 -5.33 20.72
CA ASP A 187 2.02 -4.36 21.77
C ASP A 187 0.52 -4.09 21.86
N LEU A 188 0.01 -4.11 23.07
CA LEU A 188 -1.36 -3.75 23.34
C LEU A 188 -1.58 -2.26 23.08
N PHE A 189 -2.60 -1.94 22.28
CA PHE A 189 -2.96 -0.57 21.98
C PHE A 189 -4.04 -0.05 22.94
N PHE A 190 -3.72 1.02 23.67
CA PHE A 190 -4.63 1.81 24.46
C PHE A 190 -4.03 3.22 24.66
N THR A 191 -4.87 4.21 24.87
CA THR A 191 -4.49 5.59 25.16
C THR A 191 -5.20 6.05 26.42
N ASP A 192 -4.89 7.24 26.92
CA ASP A 192 -5.60 7.83 28.06
C ASP A 192 -7.10 8.01 27.77
N ALA A 193 -7.45 8.21 26.48
CA ALA A 193 -8.85 8.33 26.06
C ALA A 193 -9.60 7.00 26.06
N THR A 194 -8.94 5.89 25.71
CA THR A 194 -9.56 4.55 25.69
C THR A 194 -9.48 3.82 27.02
N GLY A 195 -8.51 4.16 27.84
CA GLY A 195 -8.15 3.44 29.04
C GLY A 195 -7.54 2.05 28.75
N PHE A 196 -7.00 1.42 29.80
CA PHE A 196 -6.50 0.04 29.70
C PHE A 196 -7.69 -0.94 29.56
N PRO A 197 -7.65 -1.88 28.60
CA PRO A 197 -8.78 -2.79 28.39
C PRO A 197 -8.96 -3.77 29.56
N LYS A 198 -10.12 -3.72 30.20
CA LYS A 198 -10.44 -4.47 31.43
C LYS A 198 -10.28 -6.00 31.33
N TYR A 199 -10.46 -6.56 30.13
CA TYR A 199 -10.35 -8.00 29.92
C TYR A 199 -8.90 -8.55 30.00
N PHE A 200 -7.90 -7.67 29.99
CA PHE A 200 -6.50 -8.03 30.24
C PHE A 200 -6.11 -7.97 31.72
N GLY A 201 -7.06 -7.69 32.63
CA GLY A 201 -6.81 -7.60 34.07
C GLY A 201 -6.34 -6.22 34.52
N GLU A 202 -5.45 -6.17 35.50
CA GLU A 202 -4.91 -4.95 36.06
C GLU A 202 -3.89 -4.31 35.10
N PRO A 203 -3.88 -2.97 34.96
CA PRO A 203 -2.92 -2.28 34.15
C PRO A 203 -1.48 -2.48 34.68
N PRO A 204 -0.49 -2.68 33.79
CA PRO A 204 0.91 -2.83 34.22
C PRO A 204 1.44 -1.53 34.85
N ALA A 205 2.48 -1.66 35.68
CA ALA A 205 3.06 -0.52 36.41
C ALA A 205 3.52 0.62 35.47
N ASN A 206 3.93 0.31 34.22
CA ASN A 206 4.33 1.28 33.20
C ASN A 206 3.18 1.68 32.25
N SER A 207 1.92 1.45 32.62
CA SER A 207 0.74 1.71 31.76
C SER A 207 0.68 3.15 31.24
N ARG A 208 1.10 4.12 32.04
CA ARG A 208 1.15 5.52 31.63
C ARG A 208 2.17 5.76 30.49
N GLU A 209 3.34 5.16 30.57
CA GLU A 209 4.37 5.25 29.53
C GLU A 209 3.89 4.57 28.23
N LEU A 210 3.26 3.40 28.35
CA LEU A 210 2.66 2.67 27.24
C LEU A 210 1.54 3.48 26.57
N SER A 211 0.66 4.13 27.35
CA SER A 211 -0.38 5.01 26.85
C SER A 211 0.19 6.18 26.05
N GLN A 212 1.21 6.86 26.58
CA GLN A 212 1.87 7.98 25.88
C GLN A 212 2.55 7.54 24.60
N ARG A 213 3.20 6.37 24.60
CA ARG A 213 3.79 5.78 23.39
C ARG A 213 2.72 5.42 22.36
N ASN A 214 1.63 4.85 22.77
CA ASN A 214 0.50 4.53 21.89
C ASN A 214 -0.17 5.82 21.34
N GLN A 215 -0.23 6.89 22.14
CA GLN A 215 -0.70 8.18 21.65
C GLN A 215 0.18 8.73 20.53
N HIS A 216 1.52 8.59 20.62
CA HIS A 216 2.43 8.94 19.54
C HIS A 216 2.11 8.18 18.23
N TYR A 217 1.82 6.88 18.32
CA TYR A 217 1.44 6.08 17.13
C TYR A 217 0.07 6.46 16.59
N ALA A 218 -0.89 6.78 17.46
CA ALA A 218 -2.18 7.30 17.04
C ALA A 218 -2.06 8.67 16.32
N ASP A 219 -1.20 9.56 16.83
CA ASP A 219 -0.91 10.85 16.21
C ASP A 219 -0.21 10.72 14.83
N ILE A 220 0.56 9.64 14.62
CA ILE A 220 1.13 9.32 13.30
C ILE A 220 0.05 8.79 12.36
N ALA A 221 -0.88 7.98 12.87
CA ALA A 221 -1.99 7.42 12.09
C ALA A 221 -3.02 8.50 11.68
N ALA A 222 -3.24 9.51 12.53
CA ALA A 222 -4.11 10.65 12.27
C ALA A 222 -3.55 11.63 11.23
#